data_b20baa77dfe3bdd4073333f79b5532cd
#
_entry.id   b20baa77dfe3bdd4073333f79b5532cd
#
_cell.length_a   1.000
_cell.length_b   1.000
_cell.length_c   1.000
_cell.angle_alpha   90.00
_cell.angle_beta   90.00
_cell.angle_gamma   90.00
#
_symmetry.space_group_name_H-M   'P 1'
#
loop_
_entity.id
_entity.type
_entity.pdbx_description
1 polymer ?
#
loop_
_entity_poly.entity_id
_entity_poly.type
_entity_poly.pdbx_seq_one_letter_code
_entity_poly.pdbx_strand_id
1 'polypeptide(L)'
;MSAKNIFFGSDARSKMLTGVNKLADAVKVTLGPKGRNVVMDKSFGAPRITKDGVSVAKEIELKDKFENMGAQMVRDVASKTNDIAGDGTTTATVLTQAIATEGMKAVAAGMNPMDLKRGVDLAVEAVVNEIRKKSKVIKTDKEVAQVGTIASNGDAEVGKMISSAMQKVGKEGVITVEEAKSLDTELDVVEGMMFDRGYLSPYFVTNAEKMITELGDCYVLLHEKKLSSLQPMLPLLESIVQSTKPLLIICLLYTSPSPRDSLS
;
A
#
# COMPACT_ATOMS: atom_id res chain seq x y z
N MET A 1 -1.10 14.29 -30.25
CA MET A 1 -1.15 14.86 -28.87
C MET A 1 -2.43 15.65 -28.75
N SER A 2 -3.26 15.38 -27.73
CA SER A 2 -4.47 16.19 -27.51
C SER A 2 -4.10 17.57 -26.97
N ALA A 3 -4.82 18.61 -27.39
CA ALA A 3 -4.64 19.97 -26.90
C ALA A 3 -4.83 20.01 -25.37
N LYS A 4 -3.96 20.76 -24.66
CA LYS A 4 -4.05 20.93 -23.20
C LYS A 4 -4.80 22.22 -22.90
N ASN A 5 -5.79 22.13 -22.03
CA ASN A 5 -6.43 23.32 -21.45
C ASN A 5 -5.59 23.80 -20.26
N ILE A 6 -5.33 25.11 -20.23
CA ILE A 6 -4.51 25.75 -19.19
C ILE A 6 -5.40 26.72 -18.43
N PHE A 7 -5.45 26.60 -17.10
CA PHE A 7 -6.15 27.49 -16.19
C PHE A 7 -5.17 28.09 -15.20
N PHE A 8 -5.43 29.32 -14.79
CA PHE A 8 -4.57 30.08 -13.89
C PHE A 8 -5.36 30.69 -12.73
N GLY A 9 -4.66 31.05 -11.69
CA GLY A 9 -5.17 31.89 -10.61
C GLY A 9 -6.23 31.24 -9.73
N SER A 10 -7.26 32.05 -9.38
CA SER A 10 -8.32 31.64 -8.45
C SER A 10 -9.21 30.53 -9.00
N ASP A 11 -9.50 30.56 -10.29
CA ASP A 11 -10.42 29.59 -10.92
C ASP A 11 -9.85 28.17 -10.92
N ALA A 12 -8.57 28.03 -11.24
CA ALA A 12 -7.89 26.73 -11.18
C ALA A 12 -7.91 26.16 -9.77
N ARG A 13 -7.56 26.99 -8.78
CA ARG A 13 -7.56 26.62 -7.35
C ARG A 13 -8.96 26.23 -6.86
N SER A 14 -9.98 27.02 -7.22
CA SER A 14 -11.36 26.76 -6.82
C SER A 14 -11.87 25.42 -7.37
N LYS A 15 -11.62 25.10 -8.64
CA LYS A 15 -12.00 23.83 -9.25
C LYS A 15 -11.28 22.65 -8.60
N MET A 16 -9.98 22.76 -8.37
CA MET A 16 -9.22 21.71 -7.67
C MET A 16 -9.74 21.48 -6.25
N LEU A 17 -10.02 22.56 -5.49
CA LEU A 17 -10.58 22.43 -4.14
C LEU A 17 -11.97 21.81 -4.16
N THR A 18 -12.79 22.11 -5.16
CA THR A 18 -14.09 21.46 -5.35
C THR A 18 -13.93 19.95 -5.54
N GLY A 19 -12.95 19.53 -6.32
CA GLY A 19 -12.63 18.10 -6.50
C GLY A 19 -12.16 17.43 -5.22
N VAL A 20 -11.27 18.09 -4.47
CA VAL A 20 -10.82 17.63 -3.14
C VAL A 20 -12.03 17.42 -2.22
N ASN A 21 -12.94 18.41 -2.15
CA ASN A 21 -14.11 18.36 -1.28
C ASN A 21 -15.08 17.26 -1.69
N LYS A 22 -15.38 17.11 -2.99
CA LYS A 22 -16.30 16.06 -3.49
C LYS A 22 -15.83 14.67 -3.11
N LEU A 23 -14.55 14.37 -3.30
CA LEU A 23 -13.99 13.07 -2.93
C LEU A 23 -13.94 12.89 -1.42
N ALA A 24 -13.43 13.87 -0.69
CA ALA A 24 -13.30 13.78 0.76
C ALA A 24 -14.67 13.66 1.45
N ASP A 25 -15.69 14.37 0.97
CA ASP A 25 -17.06 14.31 1.52
C ASP A 25 -17.70 12.93 1.28
N ALA A 26 -17.42 12.29 0.15
CA ALA A 26 -17.88 10.91 -0.09
C ALA A 26 -17.16 9.89 0.81
N VAL A 27 -15.86 10.07 1.02
CA VAL A 27 -15.07 9.14 1.85
C VAL A 27 -15.35 9.32 3.34
N LYS A 28 -15.51 10.56 3.82
CA LYS A 28 -15.66 10.83 5.25
C LYS A 28 -16.94 10.27 5.88
N VAL A 29 -17.97 9.93 5.07
CA VAL A 29 -19.18 9.28 5.58
C VAL A 29 -18.91 7.89 6.15
N THR A 30 -17.78 7.29 5.81
CA THR A 30 -17.35 5.98 6.33
C THR A 30 -16.61 6.07 7.67
N LEU A 31 -16.30 7.27 8.17
CA LEU A 31 -15.44 7.48 9.33
C LEU A 31 -16.10 7.11 10.65
N GLY A 32 -15.36 6.33 11.45
CA GLY A 32 -15.65 6.11 12.87
C GLY A 32 -16.85 5.22 13.17
N PRO A 33 -17.30 5.19 14.44
CA PRO A 33 -18.37 4.29 14.90
C PRO A 33 -19.72 4.54 14.23
N LYS A 34 -19.98 5.77 13.81
CA LYS A 34 -21.19 6.15 13.06
C LYS A 34 -21.01 6.09 11.55
N GLY A 35 -19.87 5.58 11.08
CA GLY A 35 -19.57 5.43 9.66
C GLY A 35 -20.60 4.56 8.96
N ARG A 36 -20.96 4.95 7.73
CA ARG A 36 -21.94 4.28 6.88
C ARG A 36 -21.28 3.59 5.70
N ASN A 37 -21.95 2.60 5.17
CA ASN A 37 -21.55 2.00 3.92
C ASN A 37 -21.85 2.94 2.76
N VAL A 38 -20.95 2.94 1.79
CA VAL A 38 -21.11 3.62 0.50
C VAL A 38 -21.48 2.56 -0.55
N VAL A 39 -22.49 2.86 -1.34
CA VAL A 39 -22.90 2.03 -2.48
C VAL A 39 -22.34 2.67 -3.74
N MET A 40 -21.57 1.90 -4.49
CA MET A 40 -20.93 2.36 -5.74
C MET A 40 -21.46 1.53 -6.90
N ASP A 41 -21.82 2.23 -7.97
CA ASP A 41 -22.20 1.60 -9.22
C ASP A 41 -21.00 0.97 -9.91
N LYS A 42 -21.20 -0.16 -10.57
CA LYS A 42 -20.19 -0.82 -11.38
C LYS A 42 -20.68 -0.93 -12.82
N SER A 43 -19.78 -0.74 -13.76
CA SER A 43 -20.10 -0.90 -15.19
C SER A 43 -20.64 -2.29 -15.53
N PHE A 44 -20.25 -3.30 -14.77
CA PHE A 44 -20.72 -4.69 -14.91
C PHE A 44 -20.88 -5.33 -13.52
N GLY A 45 -22.00 -6.02 -13.30
CA GLY A 45 -22.30 -6.76 -12.07
C GLY A 45 -23.09 -5.95 -11.05
N ALA A 46 -23.21 -6.49 -9.84
CA ALA A 46 -23.94 -5.86 -8.75
C ALA A 46 -23.18 -4.64 -8.19
N PRO A 47 -23.88 -3.61 -7.66
CA PRO A 47 -23.26 -2.49 -6.99
C PRO A 47 -22.33 -2.95 -5.86
N ARG A 48 -21.18 -2.30 -5.71
CA ARG A 48 -20.24 -2.57 -4.63
C ARG A 48 -20.66 -1.79 -3.39
N ILE A 49 -20.81 -2.49 -2.29
CA ILE A 49 -21.09 -1.89 -0.97
C ILE A 49 -19.84 -2.01 -0.13
N THR A 50 -19.32 -0.89 0.36
CA THR A 50 -18.10 -0.89 1.19
C THR A 50 -18.14 0.22 2.23
N LYS A 51 -17.43 -0.01 3.34
CA LYS A 51 -17.12 0.98 4.37
C LYS A 51 -15.66 1.42 4.34
N ASP A 52 -14.86 0.80 3.47
CA ASP A 52 -13.44 1.10 3.33
C ASP A 52 -13.21 2.39 2.53
N GLY A 53 -12.55 3.37 3.18
CA GLY A 53 -12.32 4.69 2.60
C GLY A 53 -11.43 4.69 1.36
N VAL A 54 -10.40 3.84 1.29
CA VAL A 54 -9.52 3.77 0.12
C VAL A 54 -10.23 3.17 -1.08
N SER A 55 -11.07 2.17 -0.87
CA SER A 55 -11.90 1.59 -1.94
C SER A 55 -12.86 2.62 -2.52
N VAL A 56 -13.50 3.42 -1.67
CA VAL A 56 -14.37 4.52 -2.12
C VAL A 56 -13.56 5.57 -2.89
N ALA A 57 -12.39 5.97 -2.39
CA ALA A 57 -11.56 6.98 -3.03
C ALA A 57 -11.07 6.55 -4.43
N LYS A 58 -10.77 5.26 -4.62
CA LYS A 58 -10.28 4.72 -5.90
C LYS A 58 -11.34 4.72 -7.00
N GLU A 59 -12.62 4.56 -6.66
CA GLU A 59 -13.72 4.47 -7.63
C GLU A 59 -14.27 5.85 -8.06
N ILE A 60 -13.92 6.93 -7.33
CA ILE A 60 -14.47 8.25 -7.64
C ILE A 60 -13.72 8.89 -8.81
N GLU A 61 -14.45 9.13 -9.88
CA GLU A 61 -14.03 9.92 -11.02
C GLU A 61 -15.02 11.06 -11.29
N LEU A 62 -14.48 12.26 -11.53
CA LEU A 62 -15.28 13.45 -11.76
C LEU A 62 -15.24 13.85 -13.23
N LYS A 63 -16.39 14.31 -13.76
CA LYS A 63 -16.53 14.71 -15.18
C LYS A 63 -15.65 15.91 -15.56
N ASP A 64 -15.55 16.92 -14.69
CA ASP A 64 -14.66 18.06 -14.92
C ASP A 64 -13.21 17.64 -14.66
N LYS A 65 -12.35 17.82 -15.67
CA LYS A 65 -10.94 17.39 -15.59
C LYS A 65 -10.16 18.09 -14.48
N PHE A 66 -10.44 19.35 -14.18
CA PHE A 66 -9.74 20.09 -13.13
C PHE A 66 -10.22 19.69 -11.73
N GLU A 67 -11.51 19.48 -11.55
CA GLU A 67 -12.03 18.89 -10.32
C GLU A 67 -11.47 17.48 -10.12
N ASN A 68 -11.41 16.69 -11.20
CA ASN A 68 -10.84 15.33 -11.13
C ASN A 68 -9.37 15.32 -10.74
N MET A 69 -8.57 16.31 -11.16
CA MET A 69 -7.18 16.44 -10.71
C MET A 69 -7.10 16.66 -9.19
N GLY A 70 -7.98 17.49 -8.62
CA GLY A 70 -8.07 17.66 -7.17
C GLY A 70 -8.47 16.36 -6.45
N ALA A 71 -9.45 15.66 -6.97
CA ALA A 71 -9.85 14.34 -6.46
C ALA A 71 -8.70 13.32 -6.53
N GLN A 72 -7.95 13.26 -7.64
CA GLN A 72 -6.80 12.38 -7.80
C GLN A 72 -5.72 12.63 -6.74
N MET A 73 -5.42 13.89 -6.41
CA MET A 73 -4.46 14.20 -5.34
C MET A 73 -4.86 13.60 -3.99
N VAL A 74 -6.14 13.67 -3.64
CA VAL A 74 -6.65 13.07 -2.39
C VAL A 74 -6.63 11.55 -2.46
N ARG A 75 -6.97 10.97 -3.61
CA ARG A 75 -6.88 9.53 -3.85
C ARG A 75 -5.44 9.01 -3.67
N ASP A 76 -4.46 9.76 -4.16
CA ASP A 76 -3.04 9.40 -4.00
C ASP A 76 -2.61 9.42 -2.52
N VAL A 77 -3.12 10.38 -1.73
CA VAL A 77 -2.88 10.40 -0.27
C VAL A 77 -3.49 9.17 0.39
N ALA A 78 -4.74 8.84 0.07
CA ALA A 78 -5.40 7.65 0.62
C ALA A 78 -4.66 6.36 0.25
N SER A 79 -4.24 6.22 -1.01
CA SER A 79 -3.48 5.06 -1.49
C SER A 79 -2.13 4.94 -0.80
N LYS A 80 -1.34 6.01 -0.71
CA LYS A 80 -0.05 6.01 0.01
C LYS A 80 -0.20 5.67 1.49
N THR A 81 -1.27 6.16 2.14
CA THR A 81 -1.54 5.83 3.54
C THR A 81 -1.84 4.34 3.68
N ASN A 82 -2.61 3.77 2.76
CA ASN A 82 -2.90 2.34 2.73
C ASN A 82 -1.62 1.50 2.53
N ASP A 83 -0.77 1.90 1.60
CA ASP A 83 0.47 1.17 1.28
C ASP A 83 1.48 1.18 2.45
N ILE A 84 1.51 2.26 3.24
CA ILE A 84 2.46 2.42 4.35
C ILE A 84 1.92 1.83 5.65
N ALA A 85 0.65 2.06 5.97
CA ALA A 85 0.06 1.74 7.27
C ALA A 85 -1.07 0.72 7.21
N GLY A 86 -1.69 0.49 6.05
CA GLY A 86 -2.84 -0.42 5.90
C GLY A 86 -4.14 0.08 6.53
N ASP A 87 -4.12 1.18 7.27
CA ASP A 87 -5.27 1.78 7.96
C ASP A 87 -5.16 3.31 8.02
N GLY A 88 -6.22 3.97 8.46
CA GLY A 88 -6.25 5.43 8.62
C GLY A 88 -6.47 6.21 7.31
N THR A 89 -6.86 5.58 6.23
CA THR A 89 -7.06 6.19 4.90
C THR A 89 -8.14 7.27 4.92
N THR A 90 -9.25 7.03 5.61
CA THR A 90 -10.32 8.02 5.78
C THR A 90 -9.85 9.21 6.61
N THR A 91 -9.10 8.98 7.69
CA THR A 91 -8.51 10.04 8.52
C THR A 91 -7.56 10.91 7.70
N ALA A 92 -6.67 10.30 6.91
CA ALA A 92 -5.75 11.02 6.02
C ALA A 92 -6.50 11.86 4.98
N THR A 93 -7.59 11.34 4.43
CA THR A 93 -8.46 12.05 3.48
C THR A 93 -9.10 13.29 4.12
N VAL A 94 -9.64 13.15 5.33
CA VAL A 94 -10.26 14.27 6.07
C VAL A 94 -9.23 15.34 6.44
N LEU A 95 -8.04 14.94 6.89
CA LEU A 95 -6.95 15.86 7.17
C LEU A 95 -6.48 16.58 5.92
N THR A 96 -6.37 15.90 4.79
CA THR A 96 -6.02 16.50 3.51
C THR A 96 -7.03 17.56 3.09
N GLN A 97 -8.33 17.26 3.22
CA GLN A 97 -9.39 18.23 2.96
C GLN A 97 -9.26 19.48 3.84
N ALA A 98 -9.07 19.29 5.14
CA ALA A 98 -8.96 20.40 6.09
C ALA A 98 -7.73 21.28 5.79
N ILE A 99 -6.56 20.67 5.61
CA ILE A 99 -5.31 21.39 5.31
C ILE A 99 -5.43 22.14 3.99
N ALA A 100 -5.95 21.51 2.94
CA ALA A 100 -6.13 22.14 1.63
C ALA A 100 -7.12 23.30 1.69
N THR A 101 -8.24 23.13 2.38
CA THR A 101 -9.27 24.17 2.51
C THR A 101 -8.74 25.39 3.26
N GLU A 102 -8.12 25.21 4.42
CA GLU A 102 -7.58 26.32 5.21
C GLU A 102 -6.35 26.96 4.52
N GLY A 103 -5.49 26.15 3.90
CA GLY A 103 -4.37 26.66 3.11
C GLY A 103 -4.81 27.51 1.92
N MET A 104 -5.86 27.09 1.20
CA MET A 104 -6.41 27.89 0.09
C MET A 104 -7.05 29.20 0.55
N LYS A 105 -7.69 29.23 1.72
CA LYS A 105 -8.20 30.49 2.31
C LYS A 105 -7.06 31.46 2.63
N ALA A 106 -5.97 30.97 3.24
CA ALA A 106 -4.81 31.77 3.57
C ALA A 106 -4.14 32.36 2.31
N VAL A 107 -4.00 31.56 1.24
CA VAL A 107 -3.46 32.01 -0.04
C VAL A 107 -4.38 33.04 -0.71
N ALA A 108 -5.71 32.86 -0.63
CA ALA A 108 -6.69 33.81 -1.16
C ALA A 108 -6.66 35.15 -0.38
N ALA A 109 -6.32 35.11 0.91
CA ALA A 109 -6.10 36.28 1.74
C ALA A 109 -4.76 36.99 1.49
N GLY A 110 -3.94 36.50 0.54
CA GLY A 110 -2.68 37.13 0.14
C GLY A 110 -1.42 36.60 0.82
N MET A 111 -1.53 35.50 1.60
CA MET A 111 -0.37 34.86 2.20
C MET A 111 0.53 34.22 1.12
N ASN A 112 1.84 34.32 1.28
CA ASN A 112 2.79 33.68 0.38
C ASN A 112 2.66 32.13 0.49
N PRO A 113 2.36 31.41 -0.61
CA PRO A 113 2.18 29.95 -0.58
C PRO A 113 3.43 29.18 -0.11
N MET A 114 4.62 29.69 -0.39
CA MET A 114 5.88 29.02 0.00
C MET A 114 6.14 29.16 1.50
N ASP A 115 5.81 30.30 2.09
CA ASP A 115 5.93 30.50 3.54
C ASP A 115 4.88 29.70 4.29
N LEU A 116 3.64 29.64 3.74
CA LEU A 116 2.60 28.76 4.25
C LEU A 116 3.04 27.29 4.25
N LYS A 117 3.64 26.82 3.14
CA LYS A 117 4.17 25.46 3.05
C LYS A 117 5.23 25.19 4.12
N ARG A 118 6.19 26.09 4.30
CA ARG A 118 7.22 25.95 5.36
C ARG A 118 6.60 25.84 6.76
N GLY A 119 5.57 26.67 7.03
CA GLY A 119 4.84 26.61 8.30
C GLY A 119 4.12 25.30 8.50
N VAL A 120 3.49 24.76 7.44
CA VAL A 120 2.83 23.44 7.48
C VAL A 120 3.84 22.33 7.72
N ASP A 121 5.00 22.34 7.05
CA ASP A 121 6.06 21.34 7.22
C ASP A 121 6.56 21.32 8.68
N LEU A 122 6.83 22.47 9.29
CA LEU A 122 7.23 22.59 10.70
C LEU A 122 6.15 22.08 11.66
N ALA A 123 4.89 22.42 11.39
CA ALA A 123 3.77 21.95 12.20
C ALA A 123 3.61 20.42 12.11
N VAL A 124 3.74 19.83 10.93
CA VAL A 124 3.69 18.40 10.72
C VAL A 124 4.80 17.69 11.50
N GLU A 125 6.03 18.19 11.44
CA GLU A 125 7.16 17.63 12.20
C GLU A 125 6.88 17.65 13.71
N ALA A 126 6.41 18.76 14.24
CA ALA A 126 6.08 18.89 15.66
C ALA A 126 4.96 17.92 16.08
N VAL A 127 3.88 17.84 15.29
CA VAL A 127 2.74 16.94 15.55
C VAL A 127 3.16 15.47 15.47
N VAL A 128 3.94 15.08 14.46
CA VAL A 128 4.42 13.70 14.30
C VAL A 128 5.30 13.31 15.50
N ASN A 129 6.17 14.19 15.97
CA ASN A 129 7.01 13.93 17.15
C ASN A 129 6.15 13.74 18.42
N GLU A 130 5.10 14.53 18.61
CA GLU A 130 4.18 14.34 19.73
C GLU A 130 3.36 13.05 19.64
N ILE A 131 2.90 12.68 18.44
CA ILE A 131 2.20 11.42 18.22
C ILE A 131 3.11 10.24 18.53
N ARG A 132 4.38 10.26 18.11
CA ARG A 132 5.36 9.22 18.43
C ARG A 132 5.57 9.05 19.93
N LYS A 133 5.65 10.15 20.69
CA LYS A 133 5.77 10.09 22.16
C LYS A 133 4.54 9.48 22.84
N LYS A 134 3.35 9.72 22.27
CA LYS A 134 2.07 9.22 22.83
C LYS A 134 1.71 7.83 22.32
N SER A 135 2.36 7.35 21.27
CA SER A 135 2.07 6.03 20.70
C SER A 135 2.48 4.93 21.68
N LYS A 136 1.64 3.90 21.77
CA LYS A 136 1.88 2.72 22.59
C LYS A 136 2.40 1.58 21.72
N VAL A 137 3.53 1.00 22.12
CA VAL A 137 4.06 -0.20 21.47
C VAL A 137 3.20 -1.41 21.86
N ILE A 138 2.74 -2.15 20.87
CA ILE A 138 1.97 -3.39 21.06
C ILE A 138 2.91 -4.48 21.59
N LYS A 139 2.49 -5.13 22.69
CA LYS A 139 3.30 -6.16 23.36
C LYS A 139 2.58 -7.49 23.52
N THR A 140 1.26 -7.49 23.54
CA THR A 140 0.44 -8.67 23.84
C THR A 140 -0.41 -9.09 22.66
N ASP A 141 -0.68 -10.39 22.55
CA ASP A 141 -1.51 -10.97 21.49
C ASP A 141 -2.94 -10.41 21.52
N LYS A 142 -3.44 -10.07 22.71
CA LYS A 142 -4.73 -9.40 22.85
C LYS A 142 -4.74 -8.02 22.22
N GLU A 143 -3.66 -7.27 22.34
CA GLU A 143 -3.51 -5.97 21.65
C GLU A 143 -3.40 -6.13 20.14
N VAL A 144 -2.70 -7.17 19.67
CA VAL A 144 -2.66 -7.53 18.23
C VAL A 144 -4.06 -7.83 17.72
N ALA A 145 -4.83 -8.66 18.43
CA ALA A 145 -6.21 -8.98 18.05
C ALA A 145 -7.11 -7.74 18.03
N GLN A 146 -6.94 -6.80 18.96
CA GLN A 146 -7.68 -5.54 18.98
C GLN A 146 -7.37 -4.66 17.77
N VAL A 147 -6.09 -4.53 17.40
CA VAL A 147 -5.68 -3.78 16.19
C VAL A 147 -6.21 -4.46 14.93
N GLY A 148 -6.08 -5.79 14.83
CA GLY A 148 -6.63 -6.56 13.71
C GLY A 148 -8.15 -6.40 13.57
N THR A 149 -8.87 -6.38 14.70
CA THR A 149 -10.34 -6.14 14.72
C THR A 149 -10.68 -4.74 14.19
N ILE A 150 -9.91 -3.71 14.57
CA ILE A 150 -10.13 -2.35 14.07
C ILE A 150 -9.83 -2.28 12.57
N ALA A 151 -8.71 -2.84 12.13
CA ALA A 151 -8.31 -2.83 10.72
C ALA A 151 -9.29 -3.60 9.82
N SER A 152 -9.94 -4.64 10.33
CA SER A 152 -11.00 -5.40 9.63
C SER A 152 -12.41 -4.81 9.78
N ASN A 153 -12.52 -3.52 10.10
CA ASN A 153 -13.81 -2.82 10.29
C ASN A 153 -14.72 -3.39 11.40
N GLY A 154 -14.13 -3.94 12.45
CA GLY A 154 -14.82 -4.44 13.62
C GLY A 154 -15.05 -5.95 13.65
N ASP A 155 -14.48 -6.69 12.72
CA ASP A 155 -14.54 -8.14 12.70
C ASP A 155 -13.59 -8.76 13.73
N ALA A 156 -14.16 -9.27 14.81
CA ALA A 156 -13.38 -9.87 15.90
C ALA A 156 -12.80 -11.25 15.56
N GLU A 157 -13.40 -11.97 14.61
CA GLU A 157 -12.91 -13.28 14.17
C GLU A 157 -11.64 -13.12 13.34
N VAL A 158 -11.65 -12.20 12.40
CA VAL A 158 -10.46 -11.83 11.62
C VAL A 158 -9.35 -11.31 12.55
N GLY A 159 -9.68 -10.47 13.54
CA GLY A 159 -8.72 -9.99 14.52
C GLY A 159 -8.04 -11.11 15.32
N LYS A 160 -8.82 -12.10 15.76
CA LYS A 160 -8.28 -13.30 16.46
C LYS A 160 -7.42 -14.14 15.53
N MET A 161 -7.82 -14.32 14.28
CA MET A 161 -7.10 -15.11 13.29
C MET A 161 -5.72 -14.49 13.00
N ILE A 162 -5.67 -13.17 12.80
CA ILE A 162 -4.40 -12.42 12.63
C ILE A 162 -3.51 -12.58 13.86
N SER A 163 -4.07 -12.47 15.07
CA SER A 163 -3.31 -12.67 16.30
C SER A 163 -2.74 -14.10 16.41
N SER A 164 -3.53 -15.11 16.05
CA SER A 164 -3.08 -16.51 16.02
C SER A 164 -1.99 -16.75 14.97
N ALA A 165 -2.12 -16.13 13.79
CA ALA A 165 -1.09 -16.17 12.76
C ALA A 165 0.22 -15.57 13.28
N MET A 166 0.14 -14.39 13.89
CA MET A 166 1.28 -13.66 14.44
C MET A 166 2.01 -14.45 15.53
N GLN A 167 1.26 -15.19 16.37
CA GLN A 167 1.85 -16.08 17.38
C GLN A 167 2.67 -17.22 16.75
N LYS A 168 2.16 -17.78 15.63
CA LYS A 168 2.82 -18.92 14.97
C LYS A 168 4.04 -18.51 14.17
N VAL A 169 3.96 -17.38 13.43
CA VAL A 169 5.06 -16.93 12.55
C VAL A 169 6.03 -15.95 13.25
N GLY A 170 5.65 -15.41 14.40
CA GLY A 170 6.45 -14.41 15.12
C GLY A 170 6.34 -13.00 14.52
N LYS A 171 7.05 -12.05 15.15
CA LYS A 171 7.00 -10.62 14.75
C LYS A 171 7.64 -10.32 13.39
N GLU A 172 8.56 -11.15 12.97
CA GLU A 172 9.28 -11.05 11.69
C GLU A 172 8.59 -11.83 10.55
N GLY A 173 7.51 -12.55 10.89
CA GLY A 173 6.77 -13.36 9.93
C GLY A 173 5.93 -12.51 8.98
N VAL A 174 5.76 -13.00 7.75
CA VAL A 174 4.92 -12.37 6.74
C VAL A 174 3.54 -13.02 6.77
N ILE A 175 2.49 -12.20 6.83
CA ILE A 175 1.10 -12.64 6.75
C ILE A 175 0.53 -12.13 5.43
N THR A 176 0.08 -13.05 4.58
CA THR A 176 -0.60 -12.75 3.32
C THR A 176 -2.07 -13.15 3.42
N VAL A 177 -2.93 -12.47 2.67
CA VAL A 177 -4.35 -12.79 2.56
C VAL A 177 -4.65 -13.12 1.11
N GLU A 178 -5.19 -14.31 0.88
CA GLU A 178 -5.53 -14.80 -0.46
C GLU A 178 -6.98 -15.28 -0.49
N GLU A 179 -7.60 -15.31 -1.65
CA GLU A 179 -8.92 -15.92 -1.82
C GLU A 179 -8.83 -17.45 -1.62
N ALA A 180 -9.56 -17.95 -0.63
CA ALA A 180 -9.66 -19.39 -0.41
C ALA A 180 -10.48 -20.04 -1.54
N LYS A 181 -10.18 -21.30 -1.83
CA LYS A 181 -10.99 -22.14 -2.73
C LYS A 181 -12.24 -22.71 -2.04
N SER A 182 -12.26 -22.69 -0.70
CA SER A 182 -13.36 -23.08 0.16
C SER A 182 -14.23 -21.89 0.54
N LEU A 183 -15.43 -22.17 1.07
CA LEU A 183 -16.34 -21.14 1.62
C LEU A 183 -15.92 -20.69 3.02
N ASP A 184 -15.08 -21.46 3.68
CA ASP A 184 -14.64 -21.19 5.04
C ASP A 184 -13.28 -20.44 5.01
N THR A 185 -13.08 -19.59 6.01
CA THR A 185 -11.81 -18.90 6.20
C THR A 185 -10.83 -19.81 6.92
N GLU A 186 -9.70 -20.09 6.28
CA GLU A 186 -8.67 -20.99 6.79
C GLU A 186 -7.38 -20.23 7.11
N LEU A 187 -6.63 -20.72 8.08
CA LEU A 187 -5.32 -20.21 8.46
C LEU A 187 -4.26 -21.26 8.19
N ASP A 188 -3.55 -21.12 7.10
CA ASP A 188 -2.40 -21.96 6.77
C ASP A 188 -1.10 -21.32 7.24
N VAL A 189 -0.25 -22.13 7.87
CA VAL A 189 1.06 -21.70 8.32
C VAL A 189 2.11 -22.52 7.58
N VAL A 190 2.95 -21.82 6.83
CA VAL A 190 4.08 -22.40 6.10
C VAL A 190 5.36 -22.04 6.84
N GLU A 191 6.15 -23.05 7.17
CA GLU A 191 7.50 -22.83 7.68
C GLU A 191 8.41 -22.41 6.52
N GLY A 192 8.94 -21.20 6.59
CA GLY A 192 9.76 -20.63 5.54
C GLY A 192 9.18 -19.33 4.97
N MET A 193 9.55 -19.01 3.75
CA MET A 193 9.11 -17.81 3.05
C MET A 193 8.63 -18.19 1.64
N MET A 194 7.41 -17.77 1.30
CA MET A 194 6.86 -17.92 -0.05
C MET A 194 7.22 -16.70 -0.89
N PHE A 195 7.62 -16.92 -2.14
CA PHE A 195 7.87 -15.87 -3.13
C PHE A 195 6.85 -15.98 -4.24
N ASP A 196 6.35 -14.85 -4.74
CA ASP A 196 5.35 -14.79 -5.81
C ASP A 196 5.87 -15.29 -7.16
N ARG A 197 7.17 -15.34 -7.33
CA ARG A 197 7.83 -15.81 -8.56
C ARG A 197 8.72 -16.99 -8.27
N GLY A 198 8.61 -18.00 -9.11
CA GLY A 198 9.45 -19.18 -9.08
C GLY A 198 10.83 -18.97 -9.76
N TYR A 199 11.40 -20.03 -10.31
CA TYR A 199 12.69 -19.98 -11.00
C TYR A 199 12.63 -19.09 -12.25
N LEU A 200 13.75 -18.42 -12.56
CA LEU A 200 13.86 -17.48 -13.68
C LEU A 200 13.91 -18.17 -15.05
N SER A 201 14.31 -19.41 -15.11
CA SER A 201 14.46 -20.16 -16.35
C SER A 201 14.15 -21.64 -16.16
N PRO A 202 13.51 -22.30 -17.14
CA PRO A 202 13.29 -23.74 -17.13
C PRO A 202 14.56 -24.59 -16.98
N TYR A 203 15.73 -24.04 -17.28
CA TYR A 203 17.02 -24.70 -17.07
C TYR A 203 17.35 -24.97 -15.60
N PHE A 204 16.71 -24.27 -14.66
CA PHE A 204 16.87 -24.49 -13.23
C PHE A 204 15.97 -25.58 -12.65
N VAL A 205 15.15 -26.22 -13.49
CA VAL A 205 14.27 -27.31 -13.06
C VAL A 205 15.11 -28.53 -12.70
N THR A 206 14.93 -29.03 -11.48
CA THR A 206 15.59 -30.26 -11.01
C THR A 206 14.75 -31.49 -11.28
N ASN A 207 13.43 -31.38 -11.36
CA ASN A 207 12.49 -32.44 -11.69
C ASN A 207 11.66 -32.06 -12.91
N ALA A 208 12.02 -32.57 -14.08
CA ALA A 208 11.37 -32.25 -15.35
C ALA A 208 9.92 -32.75 -15.46
N GLU A 209 9.56 -33.85 -14.80
CA GLU A 209 8.20 -34.40 -14.85
C GLU A 209 7.21 -33.54 -14.10
N LYS A 210 7.61 -32.97 -12.95
CA LYS A 210 6.77 -32.11 -12.13
C LYS A 210 7.00 -30.64 -12.40
N MET A 211 7.97 -30.26 -13.23
CA MET A 211 8.37 -28.87 -13.50
C MET A 211 8.66 -28.09 -12.22
N ILE A 212 9.35 -28.69 -11.27
CA ILE A 212 9.72 -28.08 -9.99
C ILE A 212 11.23 -28.04 -9.80
N THR A 213 11.68 -27.08 -8.99
CA THR A 213 13.06 -27.01 -8.51
C THR A 213 13.07 -27.29 -7.01
N GLU A 214 13.69 -28.38 -6.61
CA GLU A 214 13.84 -28.79 -5.21
C GLU A 214 15.33 -28.86 -4.88
N LEU A 215 15.77 -28.10 -3.88
CA LEU A 215 17.16 -27.99 -3.47
C LEU A 215 17.25 -28.33 -1.98
N GLY A 216 17.85 -29.45 -1.64
CA GLY A 216 18.12 -29.85 -0.26
C GLY A 216 19.44 -29.29 0.22
N ASP A 217 19.51 -28.79 1.45
CA ASP A 217 20.76 -28.34 2.13
C ASP A 217 21.58 -27.36 1.27
N CYS A 218 20.92 -26.39 0.65
CA CYS A 218 21.54 -25.44 -0.26
C CYS A 218 22.15 -24.22 0.44
N TYR A 219 23.18 -23.64 -0.16
CA TYR A 219 23.61 -22.29 0.20
C TYR A 219 22.62 -21.25 -0.37
N VAL A 220 22.36 -20.18 0.37
CA VAL A 220 21.48 -19.10 -0.06
C VAL A 220 22.28 -17.81 -0.22
N LEU A 221 22.30 -17.27 -1.44
CA LEU A 221 22.88 -15.96 -1.74
C LEU A 221 21.77 -14.94 -1.89
N LEU A 222 21.74 -13.95 -1.00
CA LEU A 222 20.84 -12.79 -1.09
C LEU A 222 21.59 -11.63 -1.74
N HIS A 223 21.06 -11.10 -2.83
CA HIS A 223 21.68 -9.98 -3.54
C HIS A 223 20.63 -8.93 -3.95
N GLU A 224 20.83 -7.70 -3.50
CA GLU A 224 19.87 -6.59 -3.71
C GLU A 224 19.82 -6.06 -5.15
N LYS A 225 20.84 -6.33 -5.95
CA LYS A 225 20.95 -5.78 -7.31
C LYS A 225 20.84 -6.88 -8.35
N LYS A 226 20.46 -6.50 -9.58
CA LYS A 226 20.48 -7.41 -10.72
C LYS A 226 21.91 -7.94 -10.95
N LEU A 227 22.05 -9.24 -11.00
CA LEU A 227 23.29 -9.92 -11.37
C LEU A 227 23.43 -9.88 -12.90
N SER A 228 24.20 -8.94 -13.42
CA SER A 228 24.42 -8.75 -14.86
C SER A 228 25.76 -9.31 -15.36
N SER A 229 26.66 -9.68 -14.46
CA SER A 229 27.98 -10.22 -14.79
C SER A 229 28.32 -11.40 -13.89
N LEU A 230 28.92 -12.42 -14.48
CA LEU A 230 29.37 -13.61 -13.78
C LEU A 230 30.72 -13.41 -13.06
N GLN A 231 31.57 -12.51 -13.57
CA GLN A 231 32.92 -12.32 -13.08
C GLN A 231 33.03 -12.04 -11.57
N PRO A 232 32.22 -11.15 -10.96
CA PRO A 232 32.30 -10.92 -9.52
C PRO A 232 31.87 -12.13 -8.67
N MET A 233 31.14 -13.08 -9.26
CA MET A 233 30.64 -14.27 -8.57
C MET A 233 31.59 -15.48 -8.68
N LEU A 234 32.55 -15.45 -9.58
CA LEU A 234 33.45 -16.60 -9.82
C LEU A 234 34.09 -17.13 -8.54
N PRO A 235 34.68 -16.31 -7.65
CA PRO A 235 35.30 -16.84 -6.43
C PRO A 235 34.31 -17.55 -5.51
N LEU A 236 33.06 -17.02 -5.43
CA LEU A 236 31.99 -17.65 -4.65
C LEU A 236 31.57 -18.98 -5.27
N LEU A 237 31.37 -19.01 -6.58
CA LEU A 237 30.97 -20.21 -7.31
C LEU A 237 32.05 -21.31 -7.21
N GLU A 238 33.32 -20.96 -7.29
CA GLU A 238 34.43 -21.91 -7.09
C GLU A 238 34.40 -22.53 -5.69
N SER A 239 34.18 -21.73 -4.66
CA SER A 239 34.06 -22.23 -3.28
C SER A 239 32.87 -23.16 -3.10
N ILE A 240 31.75 -22.85 -3.75
CA ILE A 240 30.51 -23.64 -3.67
C ILE A 240 30.69 -24.96 -4.43
N VAL A 241 31.31 -24.94 -5.60
CA VAL A 241 31.61 -26.16 -6.36
C VAL A 241 32.47 -27.15 -5.54
N GLN A 242 33.44 -26.61 -4.78
CA GLN A 242 34.26 -27.45 -3.88
C GLN A 242 33.43 -28.08 -2.75
N SER A 243 32.35 -27.43 -2.32
CA SER A 243 31.48 -27.96 -1.25
C SER A 243 30.44 -28.96 -1.73
N THR A 244 30.28 -29.16 -3.04
CA THR A 244 29.26 -30.01 -3.69
C THR A 244 27.80 -29.76 -3.31
N LYS A 245 27.52 -28.62 -2.64
CA LYS A 245 26.16 -28.24 -2.27
C LYS A 245 25.53 -27.32 -3.34
N PRO A 246 24.21 -27.39 -3.55
CA PRO A 246 23.53 -26.51 -4.47
C PRO A 246 23.52 -25.07 -3.95
N LEU A 247 23.42 -24.11 -4.86
CA LEU A 247 23.30 -22.68 -4.56
C LEU A 247 21.95 -22.15 -5.00
N LEU A 248 21.20 -21.58 -4.07
CA LEU A 248 20.01 -20.79 -4.35
C LEU A 248 20.38 -19.30 -4.35
N ILE A 249 20.14 -18.63 -5.47
CA ILE A 249 20.37 -17.18 -5.59
C ILE A 249 19.03 -16.47 -5.57
N ILE A 250 18.83 -15.62 -4.57
CA ILE A 250 17.67 -14.75 -4.45
C ILE A 250 18.15 -13.33 -4.74
N CYS A 251 17.80 -12.82 -5.93
CA CYS A 251 18.12 -11.46 -6.30
C CYS A 251 16.83 -10.66 -6.52
N LEU A 252 16.82 -9.42 -6.06
CA LEU A 252 15.74 -8.48 -6.31
C LEU A 252 15.75 -8.13 -7.80
N LEU A 253 14.92 -8.82 -8.57
CA LEU A 253 14.57 -8.40 -9.91
C LEU A 253 13.58 -7.26 -9.78
N TYR A 254 14.03 -6.06 -10.09
CA TYR A 254 13.30 -4.84 -10.26
C TYR A 254 11.77 -4.95 -10.25
N THR A 255 11.17 -4.43 -9.22
CA THR A 255 9.80 -3.92 -9.25
C THR A 255 9.76 -2.41 -9.48
N SER A 256 10.70 -1.87 -10.24
CA SER A 256 10.55 -0.53 -10.78
C SER A 256 9.70 -0.66 -12.05
N PRO A 257 8.51 -0.04 -12.14
CA PRO A 257 7.76 -0.02 -13.37
C PRO A 257 8.65 0.57 -14.46
N SER A 258 8.83 -0.19 -15.54
CA SER A 258 9.52 0.31 -16.72
C SER A 258 8.78 1.58 -17.18
N PRO A 259 9.49 2.63 -17.65
CA PRO A 259 8.83 3.77 -18.28
C PRO A 259 7.91 3.40 -19.46
N ARG A 260 7.98 2.15 -19.95
CA ARG A 260 7.07 1.61 -20.98
C ARG A 260 5.76 1.09 -20.41
N ASP A 261 5.70 0.69 -19.15
CA ASP A 261 4.48 0.15 -18.53
C ASP A 261 3.53 1.26 -18.03
N SER A 262 3.97 2.50 -18.08
CA SER A 262 3.16 3.70 -17.79
C SER A 262 2.45 4.27 -19.02
N LEU A 263 2.52 3.62 -20.17
CA LEU A 263 1.94 4.07 -21.46
C LEU A 263 0.89 3.11 -22.03
N SER A 264 0.42 2.14 -21.28
CA SER A 264 -0.71 1.28 -21.68
C SER A 264 -1.97 1.61 -20.88
#